data_9aaaaa4990707902e31e5c387705342f
#
_entry.id   9aaaaa4990707902e31e5c387705342f
#
_cell.length_a   1.000
_cell.length_b   1.000
_cell.length_c   1.000
_cell.angle_alpha   90.00
_cell.angle_beta   90.00
_cell.angle_gamma   90.00
#
_symmetry.space_group_name_H-M   'P 1'
#
loop_
_entity.id
_entity.type
_entity.pdbx_description
1 polymer ?
#
loop_
_entity_poly.entity_id
_entity_poly.type
_entity_poly.pdbx_seq_one_letter_code
_entity_poly.pdbx_strand_id
1 'polypeptide(L)'
;TARLLSGVGADIVLRGGQTINTPSSDFADAYRKINAEQIVVLPDNGNIYTAATQAKEITGMQNVTVIPTRSVMEGYYALVMGSADIEDANERISAMQEGAEGVTTLFVAKAVKDYSGGEVKCRKGDYVAFIGSRLVAAENDMIKAAIKGLSRVPGIEEKCAFTVLKGLSFTAAEENRLEGAIAEKFDGAETTFLYGGQSVYDLVIGIL
;
A
#
# COMPACT_ATOMS: atom_id res chain seq x y z
N THR A 1 7.75 -4.88 5.69
CA THR A 1 7.41 -3.63 4.96
C THR A 1 8.57 -2.63 5.01
N ALA A 2 9.10 -2.22 6.18
CA ALA A 2 10.16 -1.21 6.26
C ALA A 2 11.41 -1.54 5.42
N ARG A 3 11.90 -2.79 5.50
CA ARG A 3 13.04 -3.24 4.67
C ARG A 3 12.76 -3.16 3.18
N LEU A 4 11.53 -3.44 2.76
CA LEU A 4 11.12 -3.33 1.36
C LEU A 4 11.21 -1.88 0.89
N LEU A 5 10.61 -0.94 1.63
CA LEU A 5 10.64 0.48 1.28
C LEU A 5 12.08 1.05 1.26
N SER A 6 12.91 0.70 2.25
CA SER A 6 14.33 1.08 2.22
C SER A 6 15.08 0.46 1.05
N GLY A 7 14.72 -0.75 0.63
CA GLY A 7 15.33 -1.43 -0.54
C GLY A 7 14.99 -0.76 -1.88
N VAL A 8 13.91 0.02 -1.95
CA VAL A 8 13.49 0.76 -3.15
C VAL A 8 13.71 2.28 -3.04
N GLY A 9 14.51 2.72 -2.05
CA GLY A 9 15.00 4.10 -2.01
C GLY A 9 14.46 4.97 -0.86
N ALA A 10 13.70 4.43 0.10
CA ALA A 10 13.33 5.22 1.27
C ALA A 10 14.53 5.36 2.23
N ASP A 11 14.98 6.59 2.47
CA ASP A 11 16.08 6.91 3.37
C ASP A 11 15.68 6.72 4.84
N ILE A 12 14.47 7.14 5.20
CA ILE A 12 13.93 7.04 6.56
C ILE A 12 12.54 6.41 6.51
N VAL A 13 12.32 5.37 7.30
CA VAL A 13 11.00 4.77 7.48
C VAL A 13 10.56 4.98 8.92
N LEU A 14 9.54 5.83 9.10
CA LEU A 14 8.90 6.02 10.40
C LEU A 14 7.96 4.86 10.70
N ARG A 15 7.95 4.43 11.95
CA ARG A 15 7.00 3.40 12.41
C ARG A 15 5.63 4.02 12.61
N GLY A 16 4.67 3.54 11.86
CA GLY A 16 3.28 3.94 11.94
C GLY A 16 2.40 2.92 11.22
N GLY A 17 1.11 3.15 11.13
CA GLY A 17 0.21 2.29 10.37
C GLY A 17 -1.21 2.28 10.96
N GLN A 18 -1.96 1.22 10.68
CA GLN A 18 -3.38 1.10 11.06
C GLN A 18 -3.63 1.14 12.57
N THR A 19 -2.65 0.76 13.38
CA THR A 19 -2.78 0.66 14.86
C THR A 19 -1.94 1.69 15.61
N ILE A 20 -1.06 2.44 14.92
CA ILE A 20 -0.14 3.40 15.53
C ILE A 20 -0.20 4.70 14.72
N ASN A 21 -0.78 5.74 15.30
CA ASN A 21 -0.74 7.07 14.71
C ASN A 21 0.60 7.73 15.03
N THR A 22 1.41 7.96 14.02
CA THR A 22 2.64 8.72 14.14
C THR A 22 2.28 10.20 14.35
N PRO A 23 2.69 10.82 15.47
CA PRO A 23 2.39 12.23 15.73
C PRO A 23 3.17 13.16 14.81
N SER A 24 2.66 14.37 14.61
CA SER A 24 3.34 15.41 13.80
C SER A 24 4.72 15.79 14.31
N SER A 25 4.98 15.66 15.62
CA SER A 25 6.30 15.84 16.22
C SER A 25 7.37 14.92 15.66
N ASP A 26 7.03 13.64 15.46
CA ASP A 26 7.99 12.64 14.96
C ASP A 26 8.37 12.92 13.50
N PHE A 27 7.40 13.39 12.69
CA PHE A 27 7.66 13.88 11.35
C PHE A 27 8.53 15.13 11.36
N ALA A 28 8.21 16.12 12.20
CA ALA A 28 9.00 17.34 12.33
C ALA A 28 10.45 17.05 12.73
N ASP A 29 10.65 16.11 13.64
CA ASP A 29 11.99 15.68 14.05
C ASP A 29 12.73 14.91 12.94
N ALA A 30 12.00 14.11 12.15
CA ALA A 30 12.58 13.46 10.97
C ALA A 30 13.00 14.49 9.93
N TYR A 31 12.13 15.46 9.59
CA TYR A 31 12.45 16.50 8.62
C TYR A 31 13.70 17.29 8.99
N ARG A 32 13.85 17.67 10.26
CA ARG A 32 15.04 18.41 10.74
C ARG A 32 16.34 17.61 10.68
N LYS A 33 16.25 16.28 10.71
CA LYS A 33 17.43 15.38 10.66
C LYS A 33 17.89 15.10 9.24
N ILE A 34 17.03 15.33 8.24
CA ILE A 34 17.35 15.08 6.84
C ILE A 34 18.07 16.32 6.28
N ASN A 35 19.30 16.14 5.82
CA ASN A 35 20.04 17.18 5.12
C ASN A 35 19.97 16.93 3.62
N ALA A 36 18.87 17.37 3.00
CA ALA A 36 18.62 17.23 1.57
C ALA A 36 18.01 18.49 0.99
N GLU A 37 18.24 18.73 -0.30
CA GLU A 37 17.64 19.85 -1.03
C GLU A 37 16.11 19.71 -1.14
N GLN A 38 15.63 18.47 -1.29
CA GLN A 38 14.21 18.13 -1.31
C GLN A 38 13.94 16.92 -0.41
N ILE A 39 12.86 16.99 0.33
CA ILE A 39 12.36 15.91 1.19
C ILE A 39 10.99 15.51 0.68
N VAL A 40 10.83 14.26 0.23
CA VAL A 40 9.54 13.71 -0.16
C VAL A 40 9.02 12.80 0.93
N VAL A 41 7.77 12.98 1.30
CA VAL A 41 7.11 12.22 2.37
C VAL A 41 5.94 11.43 1.80
N LEU A 42 5.95 10.13 2.06
CA LEU A 42 4.92 9.17 1.65
C LEU A 42 4.25 8.61 2.91
N PRO A 43 3.08 9.13 3.30
CA PRO A 43 2.43 8.73 4.54
C PRO A 43 1.91 7.28 4.56
N ASP A 44 1.56 6.72 3.42
CA ASP A 44 1.03 5.37 3.21
C ASP A 44 -0.25 5.05 4.03
N ASN A 45 -0.85 6.10 4.58
CA ASN A 45 -2.09 6.02 5.34
C ASN A 45 -2.77 7.40 5.40
N GLY A 46 -4.05 7.46 5.07
CA GLY A 46 -4.80 8.73 5.04
C GLY A 46 -4.84 9.47 6.39
N ASN A 47 -4.81 8.75 7.53
CA ASN A 47 -4.79 9.36 8.85
C ASN A 47 -3.43 10.02 9.16
N ILE A 48 -2.35 9.48 8.59
CA ILE A 48 -0.98 9.97 8.82
C ILE A 48 -0.68 11.16 7.92
N TYR A 49 -1.34 11.30 6.77
CA TYR A 49 -1.17 12.42 5.85
C TYR A 49 -1.34 13.79 6.55
N THR A 50 -2.37 13.92 7.39
CA THR A 50 -2.60 15.16 8.14
C THR A 50 -1.46 15.48 9.10
N ALA A 51 -0.93 14.48 9.80
CA ALA A 51 0.20 14.66 10.71
C ALA A 51 1.49 15.06 9.98
N ALA A 52 1.76 14.46 8.81
CA ALA A 52 2.91 14.81 7.97
C ALA A 52 2.80 16.25 7.44
N THR A 53 1.59 16.67 6.99
CA THR A 53 1.35 18.02 6.51
C THR A 53 1.48 19.06 7.63
N GLN A 54 0.91 18.80 8.82
CA GLN A 54 1.08 19.66 9.99
C GLN A 54 2.54 19.80 10.40
N ALA A 55 3.33 18.73 10.31
CA ALA A 55 4.76 18.77 10.60
C ALA A 55 5.52 19.73 9.65
N LYS A 56 5.15 19.76 8.36
CA LYS A 56 5.70 20.74 7.40
C LYS A 56 5.39 22.18 7.84
N GLU A 57 4.16 22.46 8.26
CA GLU A 57 3.75 23.77 8.75
C GLU A 57 4.51 24.17 10.02
N ILE A 58 4.62 23.25 11.00
CA ILE A 58 5.33 23.45 12.26
C ILE A 58 6.81 23.75 12.03
N THR A 59 7.45 23.07 11.09
CA THR A 59 8.88 23.26 10.80
C THR A 59 9.14 24.48 9.93
N GLY A 60 8.16 24.95 9.17
CA GLY A 60 8.31 26.02 8.17
C GLY A 60 9.19 25.64 6.98
N MET A 61 9.57 24.38 6.84
CA MET A 61 10.46 23.89 5.78
C MET A 61 9.76 23.89 4.44
N GLN A 62 10.25 24.70 3.49
CA GLN A 62 9.68 24.82 2.14
C GLN A 62 10.07 23.66 1.22
N ASN A 63 11.19 23.02 1.52
CA ASN A 63 11.73 21.89 0.73
C ASN A 63 11.11 20.53 1.08
N VAL A 64 9.99 20.50 1.80
CA VAL A 64 9.22 19.28 2.12
C VAL A 64 8.01 19.17 1.19
N THR A 65 7.88 18.08 0.49
CA THR A 65 6.71 17.71 -0.33
C THR A 65 6.05 16.47 0.24
N VAL A 66 4.75 16.55 0.57
CA VAL A 66 3.97 15.41 1.07
C VAL A 66 3.08 14.92 -0.07
N ILE A 67 3.37 13.73 -0.59
CA ILE A 67 2.55 13.05 -1.60
C ILE A 67 1.44 12.28 -0.87
N PRO A 68 0.15 12.46 -1.21
CA PRO A 68 -0.98 11.90 -0.45
C PRO A 68 -1.17 10.39 -0.70
N THR A 69 -0.18 9.57 -0.35
CA THR A 69 -0.28 8.11 -0.38
C THR A 69 -1.18 7.59 0.75
N ARG A 70 -2.03 6.61 0.43
CA ARG A 70 -3.02 6.02 1.34
C ARG A 70 -2.73 4.56 1.67
N SER A 71 -1.78 3.97 0.98
CA SER A 71 -1.38 2.57 1.14
C SER A 71 0.11 2.40 0.93
N VAL A 72 0.65 1.33 1.50
CA VAL A 72 2.04 0.95 1.29
C VAL A 72 2.36 0.65 -0.19
N MET A 73 1.37 0.25 -0.99
CA MET A 73 1.56 0.02 -2.42
C MET A 73 1.70 1.33 -3.19
N GLU A 74 0.92 2.34 -2.83
CA GLU A 74 1.08 3.69 -3.39
C GLU A 74 2.47 4.25 -3.07
N GLY A 75 2.94 4.12 -1.81
CA GLY A 75 4.31 4.52 -1.44
C GLY A 75 5.39 3.71 -2.15
N TYR A 76 5.20 2.41 -2.27
CA TYR A 76 6.14 1.53 -2.98
C TYR A 76 6.28 1.94 -4.45
N TYR A 77 5.17 2.14 -5.16
CA TYR A 77 5.22 2.53 -6.58
C TYR A 77 5.68 3.98 -6.78
N ALA A 78 5.39 4.87 -5.83
CA ALA A 78 6.00 6.19 -5.83
C ALA A 78 7.54 6.10 -5.79
N LEU A 79 8.09 5.29 -4.89
CA LEU A 79 9.55 5.10 -4.79
C LEU A 79 10.13 4.44 -6.05
N VAL A 80 9.48 3.43 -6.61
CA VAL A 80 9.93 2.74 -7.83
C VAL A 80 9.96 3.69 -9.02
N MET A 81 8.90 4.50 -9.22
CA MET A 81 8.82 5.45 -10.32
C MET A 81 9.72 6.67 -10.12
N GLY A 82 9.94 7.09 -8.86
CA GLY A 82 10.87 8.15 -8.50
C GLY A 82 12.32 7.70 -8.42
N SER A 83 12.75 6.83 -9.33
CA SER A 83 14.10 6.28 -9.42
C SER A 83 15.19 7.34 -9.28
N ALA A 84 16.33 6.95 -8.69
CA ALA A 84 17.50 7.81 -8.55
C ALA A 84 18.12 8.24 -9.89
N ASP A 85 17.76 7.58 -10.98
CA ASP A 85 18.22 7.92 -12.34
C ASP A 85 17.58 9.21 -12.88
N ILE A 86 16.50 9.69 -12.25
CA ILE A 86 15.87 10.98 -12.59
C ILE A 86 16.63 12.07 -11.83
N GLU A 87 17.43 12.86 -12.56
CA GLU A 87 18.29 13.89 -11.95
C GLU A 87 17.48 15.11 -11.45
N ASP A 88 16.49 15.57 -12.23
CA ASP A 88 15.66 16.72 -11.84
C ASP A 88 14.69 16.34 -10.71
N ALA A 89 14.73 17.11 -9.61
CA ALA A 89 13.93 16.86 -8.42
C ALA A 89 12.43 17.00 -8.67
N ASN A 90 11.99 17.93 -9.54
CA ASN A 90 10.57 18.13 -9.82
C ASN A 90 10.04 17.02 -10.74
N GLU A 91 10.84 16.61 -11.73
CA GLU A 91 10.49 15.45 -12.58
C GLU A 91 10.40 14.18 -11.73
N ARG A 92 11.31 13.98 -10.79
CA ARG A 92 11.27 12.85 -9.85
C ARG A 92 10.01 12.87 -8.98
N ILE A 93 9.63 14.02 -8.41
CA ILE A 93 8.41 14.16 -7.60
C ILE A 93 7.18 13.88 -8.47
N SER A 94 7.14 14.37 -9.71
CA SER A 94 6.04 14.08 -10.64
C SER A 94 5.93 12.59 -10.94
N ALA A 95 7.04 11.92 -11.22
CA ALA A 95 7.05 10.47 -11.43
C ALA A 95 6.59 9.70 -10.18
N MET A 96 6.98 10.15 -8.98
CA MET A 96 6.49 9.56 -7.72
C MET A 96 4.98 9.73 -7.55
N GLN A 97 4.42 10.88 -7.90
CA GLN A 97 2.97 11.12 -7.86
C GLN A 97 2.23 10.22 -8.85
N GLU A 98 2.71 10.13 -10.08
CA GLU A 98 2.14 9.23 -11.10
C GLU A 98 2.18 7.76 -10.65
N GLY A 99 3.29 7.33 -10.05
CA GLY A 99 3.42 5.98 -9.50
C GLY A 99 2.42 5.69 -8.37
N ALA A 100 2.20 6.66 -7.48
CA ALA A 100 1.21 6.52 -6.41
C ALA A 100 -0.24 6.48 -6.95
N GLU A 101 -0.56 7.32 -7.93
CA GLU A 101 -1.91 7.43 -8.51
C GLU A 101 -2.24 6.26 -9.45
N GLY A 102 -1.22 5.66 -10.09
CA GLY A 102 -1.39 4.57 -11.05
C GLY A 102 -1.78 3.23 -10.44
N VAL A 103 -1.58 3.04 -9.13
CA VAL A 103 -1.82 1.76 -8.46
C VAL A 103 -3.14 1.73 -7.71
N THR A 104 -3.92 0.67 -7.92
CA THR A 104 -5.06 0.34 -7.06
C THR A 104 -4.61 -0.67 -6.02
N THR A 105 -4.95 -0.45 -4.74
CA THR A 105 -4.59 -1.36 -3.65
C THR A 105 -5.78 -2.15 -3.14
N LEU A 106 -5.64 -3.49 -3.15
CA LEU A 106 -6.55 -4.42 -2.50
C LEU A 106 -5.91 -4.93 -1.20
N PHE A 107 -6.65 -4.83 -0.09
CA PHE A 107 -6.25 -5.39 1.20
C PHE A 107 -7.06 -6.64 1.49
N VAL A 108 -6.41 -7.71 1.98
CA VAL A 108 -7.08 -8.94 2.41
C VAL A 108 -6.70 -9.22 3.87
N ALA A 109 -7.70 -9.44 4.70
CA ALA A 109 -7.52 -9.71 6.12
C ALA A 109 -8.62 -10.64 6.66
N LYS A 110 -8.39 -11.21 7.84
CA LYS A 110 -9.40 -11.97 8.55
C LYS A 110 -10.33 -11.04 9.33
N ALA A 111 -11.63 -11.20 9.16
CA ALA A 111 -12.65 -10.41 9.86
C ALA A 111 -12.61 -10.67 11.36
N VAL A 112 -12.47 -9.59 12.14
CA VAL A 112 -12.44 -9.66 13.62
C VAL A 112 -13.83 -9.61 14.26
N LYS A 113 -14.85 -9.23 13.47
CA LYS A 113 -16.26 -9.14 13.88
C LYS A 113 -17.20 -9.35 12.71
N ASP A 114 -18.46 -9.61 13.00
CA ASP A 114 -19.51 -9.65 11.99
C ASP A 114 -19.78 -8.25 11.42
N TYR A 115 -20.09 -8.19 10.13
CA TYR A 115 -20.49 -6.96 9.45
C TYR A 115 -21.65 -7.23 8.49
N SER A 116 -22.70 -6.39 8.57
CA SER A 116 -23.91 -6.50 7.76
C SER A 116 -24.43 -5.17 7.21
N GLY A 117 -23.63 -4.09 7.34
CA GLY A 117 -24.04 -2.71 6.99
C GLY A 117 -23.90 -2.33 5.53
N GLY A 118 -23.61 -3.27 4.60
CA GLY A 118 -23.39 -2.97 3.18
C GLY A 118 -23.84 -4.11 2.26
N GLU A 119 -23.49 -3.99 0.97
CA GLU A 119 -23.75 -5.04 -0.03
C GLU A 119 -23.04 -6.36 0.29
N VAL A 120 -21.82 -6.27 0.81
CA VAL A 120 -21.03 -7.42 1.23
C VAL A 120 -21.20 -7.59 2.73
N LYS A 121 -21.57 -8.80 3.14
CA LYS A 121 -21.69 -9.18 4.56
C LYS A 121 -20.59 -10.17 4.89
N CYS A 122 -20.08 -10.13 6.12
CA CYS A 122 -19.11 -11.12 6.60
C CYS A 122 -19.41 -11.52 8.04
N ARG A 123 -18.94 -12.70 8.41
CA ARG A 123 -18.89 -13.19 9.79
C ARG A 123 -17.47 -13.08 10.34
N LYS A 124 -17.35 -12.99 11.65
CA LYS A 124 -16.05 -13.11 12.31
C LYS A 124 -15.36 -14.40 11.87
N GLY A 125 -14.11 -14.25 11.40
CA GLY A 125 -13.29 -15.36 10.92
C GLY A 125 -13.31 -15.56 9.40
N ASP A 126 -14.26 -14.96 8.66
CA ASP A 126 -14.19 -14.90 7.20
C ASP A 126 -12.98 -14.07 6.76
N TYR A 127 -12.47 -14.34 5.56
CA TYR A 127 -11.52 -13.45 4.89
C TYR A 127 -12.27 -12.39 4.11
N VAL A 128 -11.84 -11.15 4.30
CA VAL A 128 -12.47 -9.96 3.73
C VAL A 128 -11.49 -9.22 2.85
N ALA A 129 -11.97 -8.68 1.73
CA ALA A 129 -11.17 -7.87 0.83
C ALA A 129 -11.72 -6.44 0.77
N PHE A 130 -10.81 -5.45 0.80
CA PHE A 130 -11.12 -4.02 0.76
C PHE A 130 -10.38 -3.31 -0.37
N ILE A 131 -11.05 -2.35 -1.01
CA ILE A 131 -10.43 -1.35 -1.86
C ILE A 131 -10.66 0.00 -1.17
N GLY A 132 -9.56 0.63 -0.71
CA GLY A 132 -9.67 1.77 0.21
C GLY A 132 -10.43 1.38 1.49
N SER A 133 -11.52 2.07 1.80
CA SER A 133 -12.40 1.74 2.94
C SER A 133 -13.59 0.84 2.59
N ARG A 134 -13.78 0.52 1.30
CA ARG A 134 -14.93 -0.24 0.83
C ARG A 134 -14.67 -1.75 0.93
N LEU A 135 -15.52 -2.46 1.67
CA LEU A 135 -15.57 -3.93 1.69
C LEU A 135 -16.13 -4.42 0.35
N VAL A 136 -15.33 -5.17 -0.43
CA VAL A 136 -15.68 -5.61 -1.79
C VAL A 136 -15.90 -7.12 -1.90
N ALA A 137 -15.34 -7.91 -0.98
CA ALA A 137 -15.55 -9.34 -0.94
C ALA A 137 -15.45 -9.89 0.49
N ALA A 138 -16.13 -10.99 0.74
CA ALA A 138 -16.01 -11.81 1.95
C ALA A 138 -16.19 -13.28 1.57
N GLU A 139 -15.26 -14.14 2.05
CA GLU A 139 -15.24 -15.58 1.76
C GLU A 139 -14.64 -16.35 2.95
N ASN A 140 -14.89 -17.65 3.01
CA ASN A 140 -14.31 -18.53 4.03
C ASN A 140 -12.86 -18.94 3.74
N ASP A 141 -12.35 -18.59 2.55
CA ASP A 141 -10.97 -18.88 2.09
C ASP A 141 -10.31 -17.58 1.63
N MET A 142 -9.04 -17.37 1.99
CA MET A 142 -8.30 -16.16 1.71
C MET A 142 -8.09 -15.93 0.22
N ILE A 143 -7.77 -16.99 -0.53
CA ILE A 143 -7.52 -16.88 -1.97
C ILE A 143 -8.82 -16.54 -2.70
N LYS A 144 -9.94 -17.15 -2.31
CA LYS A 144 -11.26 -16.82 -2.87
C LYS A 144 -11.63 -15.36 -2.59
N ALA A 145 -11.36 -14.86 -1.37
CA ALA A 145 -11.60 -13.47 -1.02
C ALA A 145 -10.74 -12.52 -1.86
N ALA A 146 -9.46 -12.85 -2.06
CA ALA A 146 -8.54 -12.08 -2.90
C ALA A 146 -9.03 -12.03 -4.36
N ILE A 147 -9.31 -13.18 -5.00
CA ILE A 147 -9.75 -13.26 -6.40
C ILE A 147 -11.08 -12.53 -6.61
N LYS A 148 -12.03 -12.71 -5.69
CA LYS A 148 -13.32 -12.01 -5.75
C LYS A 148 -13.16 -10.51 -5.56
N GLY A 149 -12.25 -10.09 -4.68
CA GLY A 149 -11.88 -8.68 -4.48
C GLY A 149 -11.24 -8.07 -5.71
N LEU A 150 -10.27 -8.75 -6.33
CA LEU A 150 -9.63 -8.35 -7.59
C LEU A 150 -10.67 -8.16 -8.70
N SER A 151 -11.63 -9.07 -8.83
CA SER A 151 -12.72 -8.97 -9.82
C SER A 151 -13.67 -7.77 -9.60
N ARG A 152 -13.53 -7.03 -8.48
CA ARG A 152 -14.28 -5.80 -8.18
C ARG A 152 -13.48 -4.52 -8.43
N VAL A 153 -12.24 -4.66 -8.87
CA VAL A 153 -11.40 -3.51 -9.27
C VAL A 153 -11.90 -2.99 -10.61
N PRO A 154 -12.21 -1.70 -10.73
CA PRO A 154 -12.62 -1.12 -12.01
C PRO A 154 -11.51 -1.27 -13.07
N GLY A 155 -11.89 -1.71 -14.27
CA GLY A 155 -10.97 -1.90 -15.38
C GLY A 155 -9.94 -3.02 -15.16
N ILE A 156 -10.27 -4.02 -14.34
CA ILE A 156 -9.35 -5.13 -14.02
C ILE A 156 -8.92 -5.91 -15.28
N GLU A 157 -9.75 -5.92 -16.33
CA GLU A 157 -9.47 -6.59 -17.59
C GLU A 157 -8.30 -5.95 -18.37
N GLU A 158 -8.01 -4.69 -18.08
CA GLU A 158 -6.91 -3.92 -18.68
C GLU A 158 -5.65 -3.94 -17.81
N LYS A 159 -5.74 -4.54 -16.60
CA LYS A 159 -4.66 -4.62 -15.64
C LYS A 159 -3.90 -5.93 -15.79
N CYS A 160 -2.60 -5.85 -15.94
CA CYS A 160 -1.77 -7.03 -16.20
C CYS A 160 -0.66 -7.27 -15.16
N ALA A 161 -0.47 -6.38 -14.19
CA ALA A 161 0.57 -6.53 -13.19
C ALA A 161 0.02 -6.48 -11.76
N PHE A 162 0.30 -7.53 -11.00
CA PHE A 162 -0.07 -7.66 -9.60
C PHE A 162 1.19 -7.78 -8.73
N THR A 163 1.38 -6.85 -7.80
CA THR A 163 2.43 -6.97 -6.79
C THR A 163 1.80 -7.33 -5.45
N VAL A 164 2.13 -8.48 -4.93
CA VAL A 164 1.56 -9.06 -3.71
C VAL A 164 2.54 -8.93 -2.55
N LEU A 165 2.22 -8.11 -1.55
CA LEU A 165 2.92 -8.07 -0.27
C LEU A 165 2.36 -9.15 0.65
N LYS A 166 3.20 -10.11 1.00
CA LYS A 166 2.86 -11.24 1.89
C LYS A 166 2.92 -10.81 3.35
N GLY A 167 1.84 -11.07 4.08
CA GLY A 167 1.81 -10.93 5.53
C GLY A 167 2.63 -12.01 6.26
N LEU A 168 2.71 -11.89 7.57
CA LEU A 168 3.51 -12.79 8.41
C LEU A 168 3.10 -14.26 8.32
N SER A 169 1.79 -14.52 8.16
CA SER A 169 1.20 -15.87 8.16
C SER A 169 1.10 -16.50 6.77
N PHE A 170 1.41 -15.75 5.71
CA PHE A 170 1.24 -16.22 4.34
C PHE A 170 2.32 -17.23 3.93
N THR A 171 1.88 -18.43 3.54
CA THR A 171 2.74 -19.58 3.27
C THR A 171 3.07 -19.74 1.78
N ALA A 172 4.13 -20.50 1.46
CA ALA A 172 4.48 -20.85 0.07
C ALA A 172 3.35 -21.64 -0.64
N ALA A 173 2.59 -22.46 0.08
CA ALA A 173 1.45 -23.17 -0.49
C ALA A 173 0.31 -22.21 -0.89
N GLU A 174 0.07 -21.19 -0.11
CA GLU A 174 -0.91 -20.14 -0.42
C GLU A 174 -0.43 -19.25 -1.57
N GLU A 175 0.87 -18.99 -1.67
CA GLU A 175 1.49 -18.27 -2.78
C GLU A 175 1.21 -18.98 -4.10
N ASN A 176 1.54 -20.27 -4.21
CA ASN A 176 1.28 -21.07 -5.40
C ASN A 176 -0.22 -21.13 -5.76
N ARG A 177 -1.10 -21.22 -4.75
CA ARG A 177 -2.56 -21.21 -4.95
C ARG A 177 -3.05 -19.86 -5.48
N LEU A 178 -2.54 -18.74 -4.95
CA LEU A 178 -2.93 -17.41 -5.38
C LEU A 178 -2.42 -17.13 -6.79
N GLU A 179 -1.16 -17.45 -7.08
CA GLU A 179 -0.57 -17.32 -8.41
C GLU A 179 -1.36 -18.08 -9.46
N GLY A 180 -1.66 -19.37 -9.21
CA GLY A 180 -2.47 -20.18 -10.10
C GLY A 180 -3.89 -19.63 -10.29
N ALA A 181 -4.53 -19.13 -9.23
CA ALA A 181 -5.87 -18.56 -9.31
C ALA A 181 -5.90 -17.22 -10.06
N ILE A 182 -4.85 -16.40 -9.94
CA ILE A 182 -4.70 -15.16 -10.71
C ILE A 182 -4.52 -15.51 -12.19
N ALA A 183 -3.59 -16.42 -12.52
CA ALA A 183 -3.31 -16.84 -13.90
C ALA A 183 -4.55 -17.46 -14.59
N GLU A 184 -5.37 -18.22 -13.85
CA GLU A 184 -6.62 -18.79 -14.36
C GLU A 184 -7.69 -17.73 -14.63
N LYS A 185 -7.75 -16.69 -13.77
CA LYS A 185 -8.84 -15.70 -13.81
C LYS A 185 -8.54 -14.48 -14.66
N PHE A 186 -7.28 -14.08 -14.73
CA PHE A 186 -6.82 -12.85 -15.40
C PHE A 186 -5.76 -13.23 -16.43
N ASP A 187 -6.16 -13.33 -17.69
CA ASP A 187 -5.29 -13.77 -18.78
C ASP A 187 -4.12 -12.78 -19.00
N GLY A 188 -2.92 -13.31 -19.14
CA GLY A 188 -1.70 -12.52 -19.31
C GLY A 188 -1.23 -11.76 -18.06
N ALA A 189 -1.83 -11.99 -16.90
CA ALA A 189 -1.45 -11.30 -15.68
C ALA A 189 -0.09 -11.78 -15.14
N GLU A 190 0.80 -10.83 -14.87
CA GLU A 190 2.07 -11.10 -14.19
C GLU A 190 1.92 -10.85 -12.68
N THR A 191 2.41 -11.78 -11.86
CA THR A 191 2.34 -11.68 -10.40
C THR A 191 3.73 -11.68 -9.80
N THR A 192 4.03 -10.65 -9.02
CA THR A 192 5.27 -10.54 -8.24
C THR A 192 4.95 -10.64 -6.76
N PHE A 193 5.62 -11.55 -6.04
CA PHE A 193 5.47 -11.71 -4.59
C PHE A 193 6.63 -11.07 -3.84
N LEU A 194 6.31 -10.20 -2.89
CA LEU A 194 7.26 -9.53 -2.02
C LEU A 194 6.94 -9.82 -0.55
N TYR A 195 7.96 -9.92 0.28
CA TYR A 195 7.75 -10.10 1.72
C TYR A 195 7.49 -8.74 2.39
N GLY A 196 6.25 -8.52 2.81
CA GLY A 196 5.83 -7.31 3.53
C GLY A 196 5.98 -7.43 5.05
N GLY A 197 5.75 -8.63 5.59
CA GLY A 197 5.83 -8.91 7.03
C GLY A 197 4.82 -8.15 7.88
N GLN A 198 3.72 -7.69 7.30
CA GLN A 198 2.62 -7.03 8.00
C GLN A 198 1.78 -8.05 8.78
N SER A 199 1.27 -7.62 9.96
CA SER A 199 0.49 -8.47 10.85
C SER A 199 -1.02 -8.25 10.76
N VAL A 200 -1.47 -7.09 10.23
CA VAL A 200 -2.89 -6.72 10.15
C VAL A 200 -3.55 -7.29 8.91
N TYR A 201 -2.85 -7.24 7.80
CA TYR A 201 -3.32 -7.76 6.51
C TYR A 201 -2.55 -9.03 6.16
N ASP A 202 -3.27 -10.09 5.79
CA ASP A 202 -2.67 -11.32 5.27
C ASP A 202 -2.04 -11.07 3.89
N LEU A 203 -2.68 -10.22 3.08
CA LEU A 203 -2.19 -9.75 1.78
C LEU A 203 -2.46 -8.27 1.58
N VAL A 204 -1.54 -7.60 0.89
CA VAL A 204 -1.77 -6.29 0.27
C VAL A 204 -1.35 -6.41 -1.20
N ILE A 205 -2.27 -6.18 -2.12
CA ILE A 205 -2.06 -6.38 -3.55
C ILE A 205 -2.14 -5.03 -4.27
N GLY A 206 -1.04 -4.64 -4.91
CA GLY A 206 -0.99 -3.52 -5.84
C GLY A 206 -1.34 -3.98 -7.25
N ILE A 207 -2.19 -3.25 -7.94
CA ILE A 207 -2.79 -3.58 -9.22
C ILE A 207 -2.53 -2.42 -10.19
N LEU A 208 -1.80 -2.69 -11.27
CA LEU A 208 -1.40 -1.74 -12.32
C LEU A 208 -2.08 -2.04 -13.65
#